data_aa59e34d4a81d6ff0b799c8d317fdd1b
#
_entry.id   aa59e34d4a81d6ff0b799c8d317fdd1b
#
_cell.length_a   1.000
_cell.length_b   1.000
_cell.length_c   1.000
_cell.angle_alpha   90.00
_cell.angle_beta   90.00
_cell.angle_gamma   90.00
#
_symmetry.space_group_name_H-M   'P 1'
#
loop_
_entity.id
_entity.type
_entity.pdbx_description
1 polymer ?
#
loop_
_entity_poly.entity_id
_entity_poly.type
_entity_poly.pdbx_seq_one_letter_code
_entity_poly.pdbx_strand_id
1 'polypeptide(L)'
;ASKELTLVPTTPKIKPARKCDEKERQQQPTTKYINQKSFRNDSVFLRVTMEESEVSVRKVPIMIERHGRSYPEKATTISCWWDKARFTSRPIGCPFKYDRKQDAFFCEGIFCSYSCAKAYGVASGKEHFRFCGSLLLHLRKKIDKINYAIPLESSPHWSTLKSFGGHLTLRDFR
;
A
#
# COMPACT_ATOMS: atom_id res chain seq x y z
N ALA A 1 24.66 -27.37 54.19
CA ALA A 1 25.09 -25.97 54.07
C ALA A 1 24.64 -25.44 52.71
N SER A 2 23.41 -24.85 52.68
CA SER A 2 22.82 -24.26 51.47
C SER A 2 23.24 -22.80 51.40
N LYS A 3 23.88 -22.37 50.32
CA LYS A 3 24.19 -20.97 50.06
C LYS A 3 23.08 -20.38 49.18
N GLU A 4 22.32 -19.48 49.75
CA GLU A 4 21.33 -18.65 49.09
C GLU A 4 22.06 -17.55 48.32
N LEU A 5 21.83 -17.48 46.99
CA LEU A 5 22.30 -16.42 46.10
C LEU A 5 21.18 -15.40 45.94
N THR A 6 21.26 -14.28 46.63
CA THR A 6 20.41 -13.12 46.48
C THR A 6 20.80 -12.33 45.23
N LEU A 7 19.95 -12.32 44.21
CA LEU A 7 20.06 -11.46 43.02
C LEU A 7 19.47 -10.06 43.33
N VAL A 8 20.33 -9.05 43.30
CA VAL A 8 19.96 -7.63 43.40
C VAL A 8 19.61 -7.13 42.00
N PRO A 9 18.44 -6.52 41.77
CA PRO A 9 18.09 -5.92 40.45
C PRO A 9 18.77 -4.55 40.29
N THR A 10 19.66 -4.44 39.31
CA THR A 10 20.25 -3.17 38.87
C THR A 10 19.29 -2.44 37.91
N THR A 11 18.74 -1.33 38.36
CA THR A 11 17.96 -0.38 37.55
C THR A 11 18.89 0.44 36.64
N PRO A 12 18.59 0.61 35.33
CA PRO A 12 19.38 1.47 34.46
C PRO A 12 19.07 2.95 34.72
N LYS A 13 20.13 3.75 34.93
CA LYS A 13 20.07 5.22 35.11
C LYS A 13 19.67 5.85 33.76
N ILE A 14 18.52 6.52 33.74
CA ILE A 14 18.06 7.37 32.64
C ILE A 14 18.84 8.70 32.69
N LYS A 15 19.53 9.01 31.57
CA LYS A 15 20.17 10.32 31.39
C LYS A 15 19.13 11.39 31.06
N PRO A 16 19.23 12.63 31.58
CA PRO A 16 18.28 13.69 31.31
C PRO A 16 18.43 14.21 29.86
N ALA A 17 17.28 14.50 29.25
CA ALA A 17 17.17 15.08 27.92
C ALA A 17 17.80 16.47 27.82
N ARG A 18 18.53 16.71 26.72
CA ARG A 18 19.07 18.04 26.39
C ARG A 18 17.93 18.97 25.96
N LYS A 19 17.87 20.13 26.53
CA LYS A 19 16.99 21.25 26.14
C LYS A 19 17.43 21.74 24.75
N CYS A 20 16.51 21.76 23.81
CA CYS A 20 16.68 22.45 22.52
C CYS A 20 16.28 23.92 22.74
N ASP A 21 17.21 24.83 22.44
CA ASP A 21 16.95 26.24 22.42
C ASP A 21 16.05 26.64 21.26
N GLU A 22 14.95 27.25 21.62
CA GLU A 22 13.99 27.91 20.74
C GLU A 22 14.63 29.22 20.23
N LYS A 23 14.95 29.29 18.95
CA LYS A 23 15.16 30.55 18.22
C LYS A 23 14.15 30.59 17.07
N GLU A 24 13.08 31.33 17.39
CA GLU A 24 12.16 31.90 16.42
C GLU A 24 12.91 32.62 15.30
N ARG A 25 12.57 32.29 14.05
CA ARG A 25 12.76 33.20 12.91
C ARG A 25 11.51 33.15 12.05
N GLN A 26 10.62 34.09 12.35
CA GLN A 26 9.52 34.51 11.50
C GLN A 26 10.08 35.01 10.17
N GLN A 27 9.70 34.38 9.07
CA GLN A 27 9.80 34.99 7.75
C GLN A 27 8.45 34.84 7.07
N GLN A 28 7.71 35.94 7.03
CA GLN A 28 6.48 36.10 6.26
C GLN A 28 6.81 36.15 4.76
N PRO A 29 6.02 35.50 3.88
CA PRO A 29 6.13 35.70 2.45
C PRO A 29 5.42 37.01 2.04
N THR A 30 6.18 37.97 1.57
CA THR A 30 5.69 39.19 0.95
C THR A 30 5.01 38.90 -0.40
N THR A 31 3.71 39.07 -0.43
CA THR A 31 2.89 39.04 -1.66
C THR A 31 3.20 40.28 -2.48
N LYS A 32 3.90 40.15 -3.63
CA LYS A 32 4.07 41.21 -4.59
C LYS A 32 2.80 41.33 -5.44
N TYR A 33 2.07 42.42 -5.24
CA TYR A 33 1.00 42.83 -6.13
C TYR A 33 1.58 43.28 -7.46
N ILE A 34 1.22 42.60 -8.56
CA ILE A 34 1.53 43.02 -9.90
C ILE A 34 0.41 43.94 -10.37
N ASN A 35 0.77 45.20 -10.62
CA ASN A 35 -0.08 46.21 -11.19
C ASN A 35 -0.62 45.78 -12.57
N GLN A 36 -1.95 45.74 -12.68
CA GLN A 36 -2.64 45.60 -13.96
C GLN A 36 -2.53 46.93 -14.73
N LYS A 37 -1.69 46.96 -15.77
CA LYS A 37 -1.79 47.99 -16.81
C LYS A 37 -2.81 47.54 -17.83
N SER A 38 -3.87 48.35 -17.96
CA SER A 38 -4.88 48.26 -19.00
C SER A 38 -4.26 48.45 -20.38
N PHE A 39 -4.38 47.46 -21.26
CA PHE A 39 -4.23 47.64 -22.70
C PHE A 39 -5.57 47.53 -23.37
N ARG A 40 -5.92 48.62 -24.10
CA ARG A 40 -7.12 48.72 -24.91
C ARG A 40 -6.98 47.86 -26.18
N ASN A 41 -8.08 47.25 -26.51
CA ASN A 41 -8.59 46.77 -27.79
C ASN A 41 -7.67 46.90 -29.01
N ASP A 42 -7.37 45.76 -29.63
CA ASP A 42 -7.52 45.59 -31.06
C ASP A 42 -7.94 44.16 -31.34
N SER A 43 -9.07 44.02 -31.95
CA SER A 43 -9.76 42.81 -32.29
C SER A 43 -9.05 42.09 -33.47
N VAL A 44 -8.25 41.08 -33.15
CA VAL A 44 -7.96 40.03 -34.12
C VAL A 44 -8.47 38.71 -33.52
N PHE A 45 -9.65 38.31 -33.98
CA PHE A 45 -10.22 37.01 -33.64
C PHE A 45 -9.45 35.93 -34.38
N LEU A 46 -8.29 35.54 -33.83
CA LEU A 46 -7.67 34.28 -34.19
C LEU A 46 -8.47 33.15 -33.52
N ARG A 47 -9.35 32.57 -34.34
CA ARG A 47 -10.05 31.33 -34.01
C ARG A 47 -9.02 30.24 -34.02
N VAL A 48 -8.31 30.06 -32.90
CA VAL A 48 -7.51 28.87 -32.64
C VAL A 48 -8.49 27.73 -32.41
N THR A 49 -8.72 26.93 -33.43
CA THR A 49 -9.34 25.61 -33.28
C THR A 49 -8.35 24.82 -32.46
N MET A 50 -8.58 24.76 -31.14
CA MET A 50 -7.93 23.80 -30.25
C MET A 50 -8.47 22.43 -30.68
N GLU A 51 -7.75 21.77 -31.57
CA GLU A 51 -7.84 20.33 -31.64
C GLU A 51 -7.42 19.85 -30.27
N GLU A 52 -8.40 19.49 -29.44
CA GLU A 52 -8.18 18.71 -28.25
C GLU A 52 -7.61 17.36 -28.72
N SER A 53 -6.29 17.32 -28.91
CA SER A 53 -5.59 16.07 -28.91
C SER A 53 -5.83 15.49 -27.50
N GLU A 54 -6.75 14.52 -27.40
CA GLU A 54 -6.91 13.69 -26.23
C GLU A 54 -5.53 13.06 -25.95
N VAL A 55 -4.75 13.73 -25.09
CA VAL A 55 -3.57 13.14 -24.50
C VAL A 55 -4.11 12.01 -23.63
N SER A 56 -4.17 10.82 -24.21
CA SER A 56 -4.48 9.59 -23.51
C SER A 56 -3.48 9.46 -22.37
N VAL A 57 -3.84 10.00 -21.22
CA VAL A 57 -3.07 9.84 -19.99
C VAL A 57 -3.06 8.33 -19.72
N ARG A 58 -1.98 7.68 -20.05
CA ARG A 58 -1.77 6.25 -19.79
C ARG A 58 -1.87 6.06 -18.28
N LYS A 59 -3.02 5.57 -17.84
CA LYS A 59 -3.30 5.30 -16.44
C LYS A 59 -2.32 4.23 -15.97
N VAL A 60 -1.35 4.62 -15.15
CA VAL A 60 -0.38 3.68 -14.59
C VAL A 60 -1.12 2.63 -13.77
N PRO A 61 -0.90 1.33 -14.00
CA PRO A 61 -1.60 0.29 -13.25
C PRO A 61 -1.19 0.35 -11.78
N ILE A 62 -2.18 0.23 -10.88
CA ILE A 62 -1.94 0.28 -9.42
C ILE A 62 -1.07 -0.90 -8.95
N MET A 63 -1.21 -2.07 -9.60
CA MET A 63 -0.45 -3.27 -9.28
C MET A 63 0.31 -3.74 -10.51
N ILE A 64 1.60 -4.04 -10.32
CA ILE A 64 2.52 -4.53 -11.36
C ILE A 64 3.17 -5.81 -10.85
N GLU A 65 3.19 -6.86 -11.66
CA GLU A 65 3.91 -8.09 -11.37
C GLU A 65 5.44 -7.84 -11.33
N ARG A 66 6.17 -8.74 -10.70
CA ARG A 66 7.64 -8.70 -10.63
C ARG A 66 8.31 -8.57 -12.00
N HIS A 67 7.69 -9.12 -13.04
CA HIS A 67 8.18 -9.07 -14.43
C HIS A 67 7.59 -7.91 -15.26
N GLY A 68 6.99 -6.90 -14.61
CA GLY A 68 6.50 -5.69 -15.26
C GLY A 68 5.11 -5.80 -15.88
N ARG A 69 4.41 -6.93 -15.78
CA ARG A 69 3.03 -7.07 -16.27
C ARG A 69 2.03 -6.45 -15.29
N SER A 70 1.00 -5.81 -15.83
CA SER A 70 -0.10 -5.27 -15.05
C SER A 70 -1.01 -6.38 -14.53
N TYR A 71 -1.51 -6.25 -13.31
CA TYR A 71 -2.56 -7.12 -12.80
C TYR A 71 -3.89 -6.86 -13.52
N PRO A 72 -4.68 -7.92 -13.79
CA PRO A 72 -6.01 -7.75 -14.36
C PRO A 72 -6.91 -6.95 -13.39
N GLU A 73 -7.68 -6.02 -13.94
CA GLU A 73 -8.54 -5.16 -13.12
C GLU A 73 -9.82 -5.83 -12.64
N LYS A 74 -10.30 -6.86 -13.35
CA LYS A 74 -11.58 -7.49 -13.08
C LYS A 74 -11.41 -8.92 -12.56
N ALA A 75 -11.45 -9.88 -13.48
CA ALA A 75 -11.38 -11.29 -13.13
C ALA A 75 -10.14 -11.96 -13.75
N THR A 76 -9.75 -13.11 -13.22
CA THR A 76 -8.68 -13.95 -13.75
C THR A 76 -9.11 -15.41 -13.80
N THR A 77 -8.53 -16.17 -14.72
CA THR A 77 -8.68 -17.63 -14.78
C THR A 77 -7.72 -18.35 -13.82
N ILE A 78 -6.77 -17.63 -13.24
CA ILE A 78 -5.78 -18.18 -12.31
C ILE A 78 -6.41 -18.37 -10.95
N SER A 79 -6.22 -19.55 -10.34
CA SER A 79 -6.66 -19.82 -8.97
C SER A 79 -5.84 -19.03 -7.95
N CYS A 80 -6.44 -18.74 -6.81
CA CYS A 80 -5.76 -18.08 -5.70
C CYS A 80 -4.55 -18.92 -5.25
N TRP A 81 -3.39 -18.28 -5.12
CA TRP A 81 -2.15 -18.97 -4.72
C TRP A 81 -2.18 -19.50 -3.29
N TRP A 82 -3.06 -18.95 -2.44
CA TRP A 82 -3.16 -19.37 -1.05
C TRP A 82 -4.19 -20.49 -0.87
N ASP A 83 -5.46 -20.24 -1.19
CA ASP A 83 -6.54 -21.22 -0.99
C ASP A 83 -6.71 -22.22 -2.14
N LYS A 84 -5.95 -22.06 -3.24
CA LYS A 84 -5.93 -22.92 -4.45
C LYS A 84 -7.26 -22.99 -5.21
N ALA A 85 -8.26 -22.23 -4.80
CA ALA A 85 -9.58 -22.22 -5.43
C ALA A 85 -9.73 -21.08 -6.46
N ARG A 86 -10.61 -21.28 -7.43
CA ARG A 86 -11.01 -20.21 -8.37
C ARG A 86 -11.82 -19.15 -7.65
N PHE A 87 -11.79 -17.94 -8.18
CA PHE A 87 -12.53 -16.80 -7.65
C PHE A 87 -12.90 -15.84 -8.78
N THR A 88 -13.91 -15.01 -8.55
CA THR A 88 -14.44 -14.03 -9.52
C THR A 88 -14.18 -12.59 -9.11
N SER A 89 -13.69 -12.37 -7.87
CA SER A 89 -13.32 -11.05 -7.38
C SER A 89 -12.11 -10.48 -8.14
N ARG A 90 -11.86 -9.18 -7.99
CA ARG A 90 -10.64 -8.55 -8.48
C ARG A 90 -9.41 -9.25 -7.88
N PRO A 91 -8.44 -9.66 -8.72
CA PRO A 91 -7.20 -10.25 -8.24
C PRO A 91 -6.38 -9.25 -7.41
N ILE A 92 -5.87 -9.73 -6.28
CA ILE A 92 -4.96 -8.97 -5.41
C ILE A 92 -3.58 -9.61 -5.48
N GLY A 93 -2.54 -8.80 -5.61
CA GLY A 93 -1.16 -9.25 -5.49
C GLY A 93 -0.63 -9.04 -4.08
N CYS A 94 0.34 -9.85 -3.64
CA CYS A 94 1.08 -9.60 -2.40
C CYS A 94 2.20 -8.59 -2.67
N PRO A 95 2.08 -7.34 -2.18
CA PRO A 95 3.03 -6.30 -2.50
C PRO A 95 4.33 -6.47 -1.68
N PHE A 96 5.45 -6.30 -2.36
CA PHE A 96 6.77 -6.29 -1.73
C PHE A 96 7.50 -4.95 -1.87
N LYS A 97 7.03 -4.05 -2.76
CA LYS A 97 7.58 -2.71 -2.97
C LYS A 97 6.48 -1.76 -3.41
N TYR A 98 6.56 -0.51 -2.98
CA TYR A 98 5.75 0.60 -3.47
C TYR A 98 6.66 1.66 -4.11
N ASP A 99 6.35 2.05 -5.32
CA ASP A 99 7.02 3.15 -6.01
C ASP A 99 6.18 4.41 -5.92
N ARG A 100 6.69 5.42 -5.20
CA ARG A 100 5.99 6.70 -5.02
C ARG A 100 5.92 7.53 -6.29
N LYS A 101 6.90 7.39 -7.20
CA LYS A 101 6.94 8.17 -8.45
C LYS A 101 5.90 7.68 -9.44
N GLN A 102 5.76 6.37 -9.55
CA GLN A 102 4.78 5.72 -10.43
C GLN A 102 3.43 5.51 -9.75
N ASP A 103 3.35 5.74 -8.44
CA ASP A 103 2.19 5.44 -7.60
C ASP A 103 1.68 4.00 -7.74
N ALA A 104 2.61 3.04 -7.88
CA ALA A 104 2.35 1.65 -8.19
C ALA A 104 2.97 0.69 -7.17
N PHE A 105 2.31 -0.45 -6.97
CA PHE A 105 2.78 -1.53 -6.10
C PHE A 105 3.37 -2.65 -6.95
N PHE A 106 4.59 -3.06 -6.64
CA PHE A 106 5.18 -4.27 -7.18
C PHE A 106 4.75 -5.45 -6.32
N CYS A 107 4.11 -6.42 -6.96
CA CYS A 107 3.45 -7.53 -6.29
C CYS A 107 3.92 -8.88 -6.83
N GLU A 108 3.72 -9.92 -6.03
CA GLU A 108 3.93 -11.32 -6.40
C GLU A 108 2.66 -12.13 -6.09
N GLY A 109 2.34 -13.08 -6.96
CA GLY A 109 1.21 -14.00 -6.78
C GLY A 109 -0.17 -13.40 -7.07
N ILE A 110 -1.17 -14.25 -7.15
CA ILE A 110 -2.56 -13.93 -7.44
C ILE A 110 -3.43 -14.44 -6.31
N PHE A 111 -4.20 -13.56 -5.66
CA PHE A 111 -5.01 -13.89 -4.49
C PHE A 111 -6.44 -13.38 -4.64
N CYS A 112 -7.38 -14.11 -4.07
CA CYS A 112 -8.80 -13.75 -4.07
C CYS A 112 -9.14 -12.61 -3.09
N SER A 113 -8.28 -12.37 -2.09
CA SER A 113 -8.48 -11.38 -1.04
C SER A 113 -7.15 -10.86 -0.49
N TYR A 114 -7.21 -9.73 0.22
CA TYR A 114 -6.05 -9.18 0.95
C TYR A 114 -5.58 -10.11 2.08
N SER A 115 -6.51 -10.83 2.71
CA SER A 115 -6.21 -11.79 3.79
C SER A 115 -5.38 -12.96 3.27
N CYS A 116 -5.72 -13.51 2.10
CA CYS A 116 -4.94 -14.56 1.44
C CYS A 116 -3.55 -14.05 1.02
N ALA A 117 -3.47 -12.82 0.47
CA ALA A 117 -2.19 -12.21 0.11
C ALA A 117 -1.29 -12.00 1.34
N LYS A 118 -1.87 -11.54 2.47
CA LYS A 118 -1.15 -11.37 3.73
C LYS A 118 -0.64 -12.71 4.27
N ALA A 119 -1.51 -13.72 4.30
CA ALA A 119 -1.14 -15.06 4.77
C ALA A 119 0.03 -15.64 3.96
N TYR A 120 0.02 -15.49 2.63
CA TYR A 120 1.12 -15.89 1.76
C TYR A 120 2.41 -15.13 2.07
N GLY A 121 2.35 -13.80 2.20
CA GLY A 121 3.52 -12.98 2.48
C GLY A 121 4.19 -13.36 3.80
N VAL A 122 3.39 -13.57 4.84
CA VAL A 122 3.87 -14.01 6.18
C VAL A 122 4.45 -15.43 6.12
N ALA A 123 3.72 -16.38 5.53
CA ALA A 123 4.13 -17.78 5.48
C ALA A 123 5.36 -18.03 4.58
N SER A 124 5.59 -17.17 3.57
CA SER A 124 6.73 -17.31 2.67
C SER A 124 8.08 -17.13 3.35
N GLY A 125 8.13 -16.40 4.46
CA GLY A 125 9.38 -16.08 5.19
C GLY A 125 10.40 -15.26 4.40
N LYS A 126 10.04 -14.78 3.20
CA LYS A 126 10.96 -14.02 2.34
C LYS A 126 11.13 -12.59 2.87
N GLU A 127 12.38 -12.12 2.97
CA GLU A 127 12.73 -10.80 3.50
C GLU A 127 11.98 -9.66 2.77
N HIS A 128 11.80 -9.76 1.47
CA HIS A 128 11.12 -8.71 0.71
C HIS A 128 9.62 -8.57 1.05
N PHE A 129 9.00 -9.56 1.72
CA PHE A 129 7.63 -9.45 2.23
C PHE A 129 7.53 -8.93 3.68
N ARG A 130 8.64 -8.56 4.29
CA ARG A 130 8.67 -8.04 5.67
C ARG A 130 7.61 -6.96 5.96
N PHE A 131 7.36 -6.11 4.99
CA PHE A 131 6.38 -5.02 5.09
C PHE A 131 5.08 -5.27 4.33
N CYS A 132 4.82 -6.51 3.88
CA CYS A 132 3.64 -6.81 3.06
C CYS A 132 2.33 -6.40 3.72
N GLY A 133 2.18 -6.55 5.04
CA GLY A 133 0.98 -6.15 5.78
C GLY A 133 0.68 -4.65 5.68
N SER A 134 1.68 -3.80 5.90
CA SER A 134 1.55 -2.34 5.77
C SER A 134 1.29 -1.92 4.31
N LEU A 135 1.97 -2.56 3.37
CA LEU A 135 1.78 -2.30 1.95
C LEU A 135 0.38 -2.75 1.47
N LEU A 136 -0.15 -3.86 1.99
CA LEU A 136 -1.52 -4.33 1.71
C LEU A 136 -2.58 -3.36 2.24
N LEU A 137 -2.39 -2.79 3.44
CA LEU A 137 -3.28 -1.75 3.97
C LEU A 137 -3.26 -0.50 3.08
N HIS A 138 -2.08 -0.09 2.61
CA HIS A 138 -1.95 1.04 1.68
C HIS A 138 -2.59 0.73 0.33
N LEU A 139 -2.38 -0.46 -0.23
CA LEU A 139 -3.00 -0.93 -1.46
C LEU A 139 -4.53 -0.95 -1.34
N ARG A 140 -5.06 -1.50 -0.23
CA ARG A 140 -6.50 -1.54 0.08
C ARG A 140 -7.10 -0.14 0.11
N LYS A 141 -6.45 0.80 0.81
CA LYS A 141 -6.89 2.20 0.85
C LYS A 141 -7.02 2.79 -0.57
N LYS A 142 -6.10 2.49 -1.46
CA LYS A 142 -6.12 3.00 -2.84
C LYS A 142 -7.16 2.35 -3.72
N ILE A 143 -7.33 1.03 -3.63
CA ILE A 143 -8.26 0.27 -4.46
C ILE A 143 -9.70 0.50 -4.00
N ASP A 144 -9.96 0.33 -2.70
CA ASP A 144 -11.30 0.35 -2.11
C ASP A 144 -11.72 1.77 -1.71
N LYS A 145 -10.81 2.78 -1.83
CA LYS A 145 -11.01 4.18 -1.44
C LYS A 145 -11.47 4.34 0.03
N ILE A 146 -11.05 3.44 0.88
CA ILE A 146 -11.41 3.41 2.31
C ILE A 146 -10.44 4.31 3.08
N ASN A 147 -10.98 5.30 3.82
CA ASN A 147 -10.15 6.26 4.56
C ASN A 147 -9.74 5.83 5.98
N TYR A 148 -10.30 4.76 6.50
CA TYR A 148 -10.01 4.26 7.84
C TYR A 148 -9.19 2.97 7.79
N ALA A 149 -8.37 2.78 8.82
CA ALA A 149 -7.54 1.59 8.94
C ALA A 149 -8.35 0.46 9.61
N ILE A 150 -8.95 -0.40 8.79
CA ILE A 150 -9.47 -1.67 9.29
C ILE A 150 -8.28 -2.63 9.40
N PRO A 151 -8.05 -3.25 10.56
CA PRO A 151 -7.04 -4.29 10.69
C PRO A 151 -7.22 -5.36 9.61
N LEU A 152 -6.12 -5.75 9.00
CA LEU A 152 -6.13 -6.81 8.00
C LEU A 152 -5.72 -8.11 8.67
N GLU A 153 -6.67 -9.01 8.84
CA GLU A 153 -6.40 -10.35 9.36
C GLU A 153 -5.77 -11.23 8.28
N SER A 154 -4.97 -12.21 8.69
CA SER A 154 -4.46 -13.23 7.78
C SER A 154 -5.45 -14.35 7.64
N SER A 155 -5.67 -14.86 6.43
CA SER A 155 -6.44 -16.09 6.25
C SER A 155 -5.78 -17.26 6.98
N PRO A 156 -6.55 -18.26 7.42
CA PRO A 156 -6.00 -19.50 7.96
C PRO A 156 -5.02 -20.17 6.99
N HIS A 157 -4.25 -21.12 7.47
CA HIS A 157 -3.38 -21.90 6.58
C HIS A 157 -4.22 -22.73 5.61
N TRP A 158 -3.80 -22.85 4.37
CA TRP A 158 -4.54 -23.56 3.30
C TRP A 158 -4.85 -25.03 3.65
N SER A 159 -4.01 -25.67 4.46
CA SER A 159 -4.22 -27.06 4.92
C SER A 159 -5.45 -27.25 5.80
N THR A 160 -6.04 -26.15 6.34
CA THR A 160 -7.29 -26.23 7.10
C THR A 160 -8.53 -26.42 6.23
N LEU A 161 -8.40 -26.26 4.91
CA LEU A 161 -9.48 -26.49 3.96
C LEU A 161 -9.82 -27.98 3.82
N LYS A 162 -11.10 -28.31 3.72
CA LYS A 162 -11.60 -29.68 3.49
C LYS A 162 -10.99 -30.33 2.24
N SER A 163 -10.71 -29.53 1.19
CA SER A 163 -10.05 -30.01 -0.03
C SER A 163 -8.63 -30.54 0.19
N PHE A 164 -8.02 -30.22 1.34
CA PHE A 164 -6.67 -30.67 1.74
C PHE A 164 -6.71 -31.50 3.03
N GLY A 165 -7.89 -32.03 3.41
CA GLY A 165 -8.04 -32.86 4.63
C GLY A 165 -8.29 -32.08 5.92
N GLY A 166 -8.47 -30.77 5.86
CA GLY A 166 -8.84 -29.94 7.01
C GLY A 166 -10.33 -29.94 7.31
N HIS A 167 -10.76 -29.04 8.18
CA HIS A 167 -12.14 -28.95 8.68
C HIS A 167 -12.96 -27.79 8.11
N LEU A 168 -12.33 -26.78 7.49
CA LEU A 168 -13.00 -25.60 6.99
C LEU A 168 -13.53 -25.79 5.57
N THR A 169 -14.77 -25.34 5.34
CA THR A 169 -15.26 -25.19 3.96
C THR A 169 -14.60 -23.94 3.32
N LEU A 170 -14.63 -23.85 2.00
CA LEU A 170 -14.10 -22.66 1.31
C LEU A 170 -14.82 -21.37 1.72
N ARG A 171 -16.11 -21.48 2.07
CA ARG A 171 -16.93 -20.36 2.56
C ARG A 171 -16.47 -19.87 3.92
N ASP A 172 -16.19 -20.79 4.84
CA ASP A 172 -15.74 -20.44 6.20
C ASP A 172 -14.28 -19.96 6.21
N PHE A 173 -13.54 -20.32 5.19
CA PHE A 173 -12.13 -19.91 5.02
C PHE A 173 -12.00 -18.47 4.49
N ARG A 174 -12.93 -17.99 3.68
CA ARG A 174 -12.93 -16.67 3.01
C ARG A 174 -13.77 -15.65 3.72
#